data_e90139adea2f57a2ae569cacf6f20bb3
#
_entry.id   e90139adea2f57a2ae569cacf6f20bb3
#
_cell.length_a   1.000
_cell.length_b   1.000
_cell.length_c   1.000
_cell.angle_alpha   90.00
_cell.angle_beta   90.00
_cell.angle_gamma   90.00
#
_symmetry.space_group_name_H-M   'P 1'
#
loop_
_entity.id
_entity.type
_entity.pdbx_description
1 polymer ?
#
loop_
_entity_poly.entity_id
_entity_poly.type
_entity_poly.pdbx_seq_one_letter_code
_entity_poly.pdbx_strand_id
1 'polypeptide(L)'
;MLRYIWSDNSGFDLDTRTQLKIQGRDNLVLGWNRYSKDADYLEWAGDNTASGQESILVNMSKLSSDFGGQIKIEFAGFWYGERKSGQVVLEFTTYKGGSMTTEAYSLVNQGGTVVQNLSLTCNVVLSNNTQDRDSDGQKLAVLNYDVLSKKGQLTKLQGV
;
A
#
# COMPACT_ATOMS: atom_id res chain seq x y z
N MET A 1 5.00 5.62 5.09
CA MET A 1 5.03 4.16 4.89
C MET A 1 3.62 3.62 4.86
N LEU A 2 3.33 2.77 3.89
CA LEU A 2 2.09 2.02 3.81
C LEU A 2 2.38 0.56 4.14
N ARG A 3 1.41 -0.15 4.70
CA ARG A 3 1.47 -1.60 4.92
C ARG A 3 0.15 -2.27 4.59
N TYR A 4 0.27 -3.46 4.04
CA TYR A 4 -0.78 -4.46 3.98
C TYR A 4 -0.37 -5.59 4.93
N ILE A 5 -1.23 -5.94 5.88
CA ILE A 5 -0.95 -6.94 6.91
C ILE A 5 -2.07 -7.97 6.89
N TRP A 6 -1.70 -9.24 6.68
CA TRP A 6 -2.61 -10.37 6.75
C TRP A 6 -2.00 -11.46 7.62
N SER A 7 -2.50 -11.57 8.83
CA SER A 7 -1.99 -12.48 9.87
C SER A 7 -2.61 -13.87 9.83
N ASP A 8 -3.05 -14.32 8.66
CA ASP A 8 -3.60 -15.65 8.48
C ASP A 8 -2.46 -16.68 8.45
N ASN A 9 -2.50 -17.62 9.38
CA ASN A 9 -1.50 -18.68 9.49
C ASN A 9 -1.61 -19.77 8.42
N SER A 10 -2.53 -19.63 7.48
CA SER A 10 -2.79 -20.65 6.45
C SER A 10 -1.90 -20.52 5.20
N GLY A 11 -0.98 -19.56 5.16
CA GLY A 11 -0.01 -19.42 4.08
C GLY A 11 -0.59 -18.88 2.78
N PHE A 12 -1.68 -18.10 2.84
CA PHE A 12 -2.23 -17.45 1.67
C PHE A 12 -1.40 -16.26 1.22
N ASP A 13 -1.35 -16.09 -0.07
CA ASP A 13 -0.64 -15.04 -0.78
C ASP A 13 -1.62 -13.91 -1.13
N LEU A 14 -1.26 -12.67 -0.76
CA LEU A 14 -2.03 -11.48 -1.10
C LEU A 14 -1.26 -10.66 -2.13
N ASP A 15 -1.69 -10.69 -3.37
CA ASP A 15 -1.21 -9.79 -4.41
C ASP A 15 -1.70 -8.36 -4.14
N THR A 16 -0.82 -7.53 -3.61
CA THR A 16 -1.15 -6.12 -3.31
C THR A 16 -1.10 -5.25 -4.56
N ARG A 17 -1.92 -4.20 -4.57
CA ARG A 17 -1.97 -3.17 -5.60
C ARG A 17 -2.07 -1.79 -4.96
N THR A 18 -1.00 -1.05 -5.00
CA THR A 18 -0.98 0.34 -4.52
C THR A 18 -0.99 1.28 -5.71
N GLN A 19 -2.00 2.14 -5.77
CA GLN A 19 -2.20 3.06 -6.89
C GLN A 19 -2.04 4.50 -6.43
N LEU A 20 -1.01 5.18 -6.91
CA LEU A 20 -0.85 6.61 -6.73
C LEU A 20 -1.63 7.34 -7.84
N LYS A 21 -2.58 8.17 -7.42
CA LYS A 21 -3.42 8.97 -8.32
C LYS A 21 -2.84 10.37 -8.44
N ILE A 22 -2.39 10.72 -9.63
CA ILE A 22 -1.83 12.03 -9.93
C ILE A 22 -2.76 12.71 -10.95
N GLN A 23 -3.22 13.91 -10.63
CA GLN A 23 -4.10 14.65 -11.52
C GLN A 23 -3.39 14.95 -12.85
N GLY A 24 -4.02 14.61 -13.98
CA GLY A 24 -3.52 14.85 -15.32
C GLY A 24 -2.45 13.88 -15.80
N ARG A 25 -2.22 12.78 -15.10
CA ARG A 25 -1.29 11.71 -15.49
C ARG A 25 -1.93 10.33 -15.31
N ASP A 26 -1.31 9.34 -15.96
CA ASP A 26 -1.66 7.94 -15.73
C ASP A 26 -1.36 7.56 -14.28
N ASN A 27 -2.18 6.69 -13.72
CA ASN A 27 -1.96 6.21 -12.36
C ASN A 27 -0.69 5.36 -12.29
N LEU A 28 0.11 5.60 -11.26
CA LEU A 28 1.24 4.74 -10.95
C LEU A 28 0.71 3.56 -10.12
N VAL A 29 0.88 2.34 -10.62
CA VAL A 29 0.45 1.11 -9.93
C VAL A 29 1.67 0.31 -9.54
N LEU A 30 1.76 -0.06 -8.27
CA LEU A 30 2.83 -0.85 -7.69
C LEU A 30 2.26 -2.17 -7.12
N GLY A 31 3.00 -3.25 -7.25
CA GLY A 31 2.65 -4.59 -6.80
C GLY A 31 3.25 -5.66 -7.70
N TRP A 32 2.94 -6.93 -7.44
CA TRP A 32 3.49 -8.04 -8.23
C TRP A 32 3.22 -7.86 -9.73
N ASN A 33 4.28 -7.94 -10.55
CA ASN A 33 4.27 -7.66 -12.00
C ASN A 33 3.70 -6.30 -12.46
N ARG A 34 3.53 -5.37 -11.55
CA ARG A 34 3.09 -3.99 -11.82
C ARG A 34 4.15 -3.03 -11.32
N TYR A 35 5.20 -2.85 -12.08
CA TYR A 35 6.23 -1.86 -11.79
C TYR A 35 5.86 -0.53 -12.44
N SER A 36 5.72 0.50 -11.61
CA SER A 36 5.91 1.86 -12.09
C SER A 36 7.39 2.07 -12.35
N LYS A 37 7.74 2.56 -13.55
CA LYS A 37 9.11 2.97 -13.86
C LYS A 37 9.57 4.18 -13.04
N ASP A 38 8.63 4.86 -12.37
CA ASP A 38 8.88 6.03 -11.52
C ASP A 38 9.02 5.59 -10.05
N ALA A 39 10.01 4.73 -9.78
CA ALA A 39 10.39 4.29 -8.44
C ALA A 39 10.76 5.46 -7.48
N ASP A 40 10.88 6.68 -8.01
CA ASP A 40 11.16 7.87 -7.23
C ASP A 40 10.05 8.23 -6.22
N TYR A 41 8.81 7.83 -6.47
CA TYR A 41 7.66 8.17 -5.62
C TYR A 41 7.24 7.05 -4.68
N LEU A 42 7.36 5.81 -5.13
CA LEU A 42 6.96 4.63 -4.40
C LEU A 42 8.06 3.57 -4.47
N GLU A 43 8.45 3.02 -3.34
CA GLU A 43 9.38 1.90 -3.23
C GLU A 43 8.68 0.74 -2.52
N TRP A 44 8.62 -0.41 -3.17
CA TRP A 44 8.00 -1.62 -2.66
C TRP A 44 9.04 -2.56 -2.07
N ALA A 45 8.80 -3.07 -0.88
CA ALA A 45 9.73 -3.96 -0.19
C ALA A 45 9.79 -5.38 -0.77
N GLY A 46 8.88 -5.72 -1.68
CA GLY A 46 8.84 -7.00 -2.39
C GLY A 46 7.59 -7.81 -2.12
N ASP A 47 7.46 -8.90 -2.86
CA ASP A 47 6.34 -9.82 -2.89
C ASP A 47 6.46 -10.88 -1.79
N ASN A 48 5.49 -10.93 -0.88
CA ASN A 48 5.42 -11.93 0.17
C ASN A 48 4.38 -12.99 -0.19
N THR A 49 4.83 -14.12 -0.68
CA THR A 49 3.99 -15.24 -1.13
C THR A 49 3.42 -16.11 0.01
N ALA A 50 3.49 -15.63 1.24
CA ALA A 50 2.97 -16.29 2.43
C ALA A 50 2.18 -15.32 3.31
N SER A 51 1.62 -15.81 4.42
CA SER A 51 1.01 -14.93 5.42
C SER A 51 2.04 -13.96 6.01
N GLY A 52 1.64 -12.73 6.25
CA GLY A 52 2.52 -11.72 6.81
C GLY A 52 2.16 -10.31 6.43
N GLN A 53 3.08 -9.61 5.81
CA GLN A 53 2.89 -8.22 5.41
C GLN A 53 3.74 -7.84 4.20
N GLU A 54 3.31 -6.80 3.51
CA GLU A 54 4.09 -6.06 2.53
C GLU A 54 4.09 -4.58 2.86
N SER A 55 5.19 -3.92 2.55
CA SER A 55 5.36 -2.49 2.84
C SER A 55 5.75 -1.70 1.61
N ILE A 56 5.26 -0.47 1.55
CA ILE A 56 5.60 0.49 0.50
C ILE A 56 6.07 1.79 1.16
N LEU A 57 7.23 2.28 0.77
CA LEU A 57 7.69 3.62 1.09
C LEU A 57 7.08 4.61 0.09
N VAL A 58 6.52 5.70 0.62
CA VAL A 58 6.02 6.81 -0.18
C VAL A 58 6.94 8.01 0.04
N ASN A 59 7.56 8.50 -1.02
CA ASN A 59 8.38 9.70 -0.98
C ASN A 59 7.48 10.95 -0.99
N MET A 60 6.97 11.31 0.19
CA MET A 60 6.06 12.44 0.36
C MET A 60 6.71 13.77 0.00
N SER A 61 8.02 13.93 0.25
CA SER A 61 8.75 15.14 -0.09
C SER A 61 8.82 15.37 -1.60
N LYS A 62 9.12 14.31 -2.34
CA LYS A 62 9.18 14.39 -3.81
C LYS A 62 7.78 14.59 -4.42
N LEU A 63 6.77 13.86 -3.94
CA LEU A 63 5.39 14.05 -4.37
C LEU A 63 4.91 15.48 -4.12
N SER A 64 5.26 16.04 -2.96
CA SER A 64 4.95 17.42 -2.60
C SER A 64 5.61 18.43 -3.52
N SER A 65 6.88 18.22 -3.81
CA SER A 65 7.65 19.10 -4.71
C SER A 65 7.11 19.10 -6.14
N ASP A 66 6.78 17.92 -6.64
CA ASP A 66 6.46 17.76 -8.06
C ASP A 66 4.97 18.00 -8.37
N PHE A 67 4.07 17.72 -7.42
CA PHE A 67 2.62 17.80 -7.64
C PHE A 67 1.88 18.71 -6.67
N GLY A 68 2.48 19.04 -5.54
CA GLY A 68 1.89 19.91 -4.52
C GLY A 68 0.54 19.43 -3.96
N GLY A 69 0.01 20.13 -2.96
CA GLY A 69 -1.38 19.97 -2.52
C GLY A 69 -1.71 18.60 -1.92
N GLN A 70 -2.66 17.92 -2.56
CA GLN A 70 -3.22 16.65 -2.06
C GLN A 70 -2.67 15.45 -2.81
N ILE A 71 -2.26 14.43 -2.04
CA ILE A 71 -1.81 13.14 -2.56
C ILE A 71 -2.92 12.12 -2.29
N LYS A 72 -3.33 11.40 -3.33
CA LYS A 72 -4.31 10.34 -3.23
C LYS A 72 -3.69 8.99 -3.56
N ILE A 73 -3.81 8.03 -2.64
CA ILE A 73 -3.33 6.66 -2.83
C ILE A 73 -4.50 5.70 -2.60
N GLU A 74 -4.73 4.81 -3.55
CA GLU A 74 -5.70 3.72 -3.42
C GLU A 74 -4.98 2.44 -3.02
N PHE A 75 -5.53 1.75 -2.02
CA PHE A 75 -5.17 0.39 -1.63
C PHE A 75 -6.10 -0.59 -2.33
N ALA A 76 -5.53 -1.57 -2.99
CA ALA A 76 -6.26 -2.67 -3.59
C ALA A 76 -5.48 -3.98 -3.47
N GLY A 77 -6.10 -5.10 -3.77
CA GLY A 77 -5.44 -6.40 -3.77
C GLY A 77 -6.41 -7.53 -4.07
N PHE A 78 -5.87 -8.72 -4.20
CA PHE A 78 -6.62 -9.96 -4.37
C PHE A 78 -5.82 -11.14 -3.81
N TRP A 79 -6.51 -12.21 -3.43
CA TRP A 79 -5.84 -13.43 -3.01
C TRP A 79 -5.36 -14.20 -4.25
N TYR A 80 -4.09 -14.58 -4.25
CA TYR A 80 -3.60 -15.54 -5.21
C TYR A 80 -4.06 -16.95 -4.80
N GLY A 81 -4.67 -17.67 -5.75
CA GLY A 81 -5.20 -19.00 -5.50
C GLY A 81 -6.70 -19.03 -5.17
N GLU A 82 -7.14 -20.04 -4.42
CA GLU A 82 -8.57 -20.36 -4.22
C GLU A 82 -9.17 -19.82 -2.92
N ARG A 83 -8.56 -18.82 -2.29
CA ARG A 83 -9.12 -18.25 -1.07
C ARG A 83 -10.41 -17.50 -1.36
N LYS A 84 -11.45 -17.77 -0.55
CA LYS A 84 -12.76 -17.11 -0.73
C LYS A 84 -12.84 -15.74 -0.08
N SER A 85 -12.20 -15.55 1.08
CA SER A 85 -12.20 -14.27 1.78
C SER A 85 -11.14 -14.25 2.88
N GLY A 86 -10.71 -13.05 3.27
CA GLY A 86 -9.79 -12.87 4.39
C GLY A 86 -9.64 -11.41 4.77
N GLN A 87 -9.26 -11.19 6.03
CA GLN A 87 -9.05 -9.86 6.56
C GLN A 87 -7.64 -9.37 6.25
N VAL A 88 -7.54 -8.11 5.90
CA VAL A 88 -6.30 -7.38 5.67
C VAL A 88 -6.36 -6.09 6.47
N VAL A 89 -5.34 -5.85 7.28
CA VAL A 89 -5.16 -4.56 7.94
C VAL A 89 -4.32 -3.68 7.03
N LEU A 90 -4.82 -2.48 6.74
CA LEU A 90 -4.12 -1.45 6.00
C LEU A 90 -3.62 -0.40 6.98
N GLU A 91 -2.34 -0.06 6.89
CA GLU A 91 -1.73 0.97 7.73
C GLU A 91 -1.08 2.06 6.90
N PHE A 92 -1.15 3.27 7.43
CA PHE A 92 -0.37 4.42 6.97
C PHE A 92 0.35 5.04 8.17
N THR A 93 1.68 5.11 8.10
CA THR A 93 2.50 5.70 9.16
C THR A 93 3.45 6.74 8.59
N THR A 94 3.49 7.90 9.20
CA THR A 94 4.50 8.94 8.93
C THR A 94 5.47 9.05 10.08
N TYR A 95 6.72 9.36 9.74
CA TYR A 95 7.82 9.49 10.70
C TYR A 95 8.49 10.86 10.56
N LYS A 96 9.00 11.35 11.68
CA LYS A 96 9.97 12.46 11.71
C LYS A 96 11.34 11.89 12.02
N GLY A 97 12.26 12.04 11.07
CA GLY A 97 13.62 11.51 11.18
C GLY A 97 13.71 10.00 11.04
N GLY A 98 14.86 9.46 11.42
CA GLY A 98 15.18 8.05 11.23
C GLY A 98 15.59 7.71 9.80
N SER A 99 15.92 6.44 9.61
CA SER A 99 16.24 5.86 8.31
C SER A 99 15.34 4.66 8.05
N MET A 100 14.96 4.45 6.79
CA MET A 100 14.18 3.28 6.37
C MET A 100 15.14 2.17 5.95
N THR A 101 14.89 0.98 6.47
CA THR A 101 15.59 -0.24 6.07
C THR A 101 14.58 -1.29 5.63
N THR A 102 14.97 -2.16 4.71
CA THR A 102 14.15 -3.28 4.28
C THR A 102 14.54 -4.53 5.05
N GLU A 103 13.57 -5.16 5.70
CA GLU A 103 13.71 -6.44 6.39
C GLU A 103 12.70 -7.42 5.78
N ALA A 104 13.18 -8.40 5.03
CA ALA A 104 12.36 -9.28 4.20
C ALA A 104 11.41 -8.45 3.29
N TYR A 105 10.09 -8.58 3.43
CA TYR A 105 9.09 -7.86 2.63
C TYR A 105 8.51 -6.64 3.37
N SER A 106 9.22 -6.17 4.37
CA SER A 106 8.79 -5.11 5.27
C SER A 106 9.81 -3.97 5.31
N LEU A 107 9.30 -2.76 5.40
CA LEU A 107 10.09 -1.57 5.70
C LEU A 107 10.01 -1.27 7.20
N VAL A 108 11.16 -0.94 7.78
CA VAL A 108 11.28 -0.58 9.19
C VAL A 108 11.94 0.79 9.31
N ASN A 109 11.34 1.70 10.08
CA ASN A 109 11.97 2.97 10.42
C ASN A 109 12.83 2.80 11.69
N GLN A 110 14.11 3.08 11.57
CA GLN A 110 15.05 3.03 12.69
C GLN A 110 15.35 4.45 13.20
N GLY A 111 15.06 4.69 14.46
CA GLY A 111 15.41 5.93 15.16
C GLY A 111 14.49 7.12 14.90
N GLY A 112 13.46 6.99 14.07
CA GLY A 112 12.48 8.04 13.85
C GLY A 112 11.35 8.01 14.88
N THR A 113 10.61 9.12 14.95
CA THR A 113 9.42 9.26 15.80
C THR A 113 8.16 9.21 14.95
N VAL A 114 7.20 8.37 15.32
CA VAL A 114 5.89 8.32 14.66
C VAL A 114 5.16 9.66 14.85
N VAL A 115 4.74 10.26 13.73
CA VAL A 115 3.96 11.51 13.72
C VAL A 115 2.47 11.22 13.57
N GLN A 116 2.14 10.30 12.68
CA GLN A 116 0.76 9.85 12.46
C GLN A 116 0.77 8.35 12.18
N ASN A 117 -0.19 7.64 12.76
CA ASN A 117 -0.49 6.26 12.42
C ASN A 117 -1.99 6.13 12.21
N LEU A 118 -2.40 5.63 11.05
CA LEU A 118 -3.78 5.33 10.69
C LEU A 118 -3.86 3.85 10.32
N SER A 119 -4.92 3.19 10.75
CA SER A 119 -5.12 1.78 10.46
C SER A 119 -6.61 1.49 10.28
N LEU A 120 -6.93 0.55 9.41
CA LEU A 120 -8.27 0.00 9.24
C LEU A 120 -8.22 -1.43 8.73
N THR A 121 -9.28 -2.19 8.99
CA THR A 121 -9.41 -3.57 8.54
C THR A 121 -10.40 -3.67 7.38
N CYS A 122 -9.97 -4.30 6.30
CA CYS A 122 -10.79 -4.62 5.13
C CYS A 122 -10.98 -6.13 5.01
N ASN A 123 -12.05 -6.54 4.32
CA ASN A 123 -12.24 -7.92 3.92
C ASN A 123 -11.99 -8.05 2.41
N VAL A 124 -11.00 -8.83 2.02
CA VAL A 124 -10.70 -9.12 0.62
C VAL A 124 -11.44 -10.39 0.24
N VAL A 125 -12.33 -10.29 -0.75
CA VAL A 125 -13.11 -11.42 -1.27
C VAL A 125 -12.73 -11.81 -2.69
N LEU A 126 -12.02 -10.94 -3.40
CA LEU A 126 -11.51 -11.23 -4.73
C LEU A 126 -10.37 -12.23 -4.63
N SER A 127 -10.45 -13.29 -5.41
CA SER A 127 -9.34 -14.23 -5.60
C SER A 127 -9.14 -14.51 -7.08
N ASN A 128 -7.92 -14.85 -7.45
CA ASN A 128 -7.57 -15.16 -8.83
C ASN A 128 -6.59 -16.33 -8.87
N ASN A 129 -6.96 -17.40 -9.61
CA ASN A 129 -6.12 -18.57 -9.84
C ASN A 129 -5.19 -18.39 -11.04
N THR A 130 -5.45 -17.40 -11.86
CA THR A 130 -4.58 -17.06 -12.98
C THR A 130 -3.65 -15.93 -12.56
N GLN A 131 -2.44 -15.94 -13.07
CA GLN A 131 -1.50 -14.83 -12.93
C GLN A 131 -2.04 -13.62 -13.71
N ASP A 132 -3.15 -13.03 -13.26
CA ASP A 132 -3.77 -11.88 -13.90
C ASP A 132 -2.95 -10.63 -13.57
N ARG A 133 -1.92 -10.43 -14.38
CA ARG A 133 -0.99 -9.29 -14.28
C ARG A 133 -1.71 -7.95 -14.46
N ASP A 134 -2.85 -7.96 -15.12
CA ASP A 134 -3.58 -6.74 -15.50
C ASP A 134 -4.69 -6.39 -14.51
N SER A 135 -5.00 -7.26 -13.55
CA SER A 135 -5.98 -6.96 -12.52
C SER A 135 -5.50 -5.85 -11.58
N ASP A 136 -6.32 -4.81 -11.44
CA ASP A 136 -6.12 -3.76 -10.45
C ASP A 136 -6.54 -4.20 -9.02
N GLY A 137 -7.07 -5.41 -8.89
CA GLY A 137 -7.53 -5.97 -7.62
C GLY A 137 -8.85 -5.37 -7.12
N GLN A 138 -9.30 -5.88 -5.97
CA GLN A 138 -10.42 -5.33 -5.23
C GLN A 138 -9.95 -4.05 -4.54
N LYS A 139 -10.65 -2.93 -4.80
CA LYS A 139 -10.36 -1.66 -4.13
C LYS A 139 -10.80 -1.73 -2.67
N LEU A 140 -9.91 -1.39 -1.75
CA LEU A 140 -10.09 -1.57 -0.31
C LEU A 140 -10.27 -0.24 0.43
N ALA A 141 -9.36 0.68 0.19
CA ALA A 141 -9.35 1.96 0.89
C ALA A 141 -8.69 3.06 0.06
N VAL A 142 -8.89 4.29 0.48
CA VAL A 142 -8.25 5.48 -0.08
C VAL A 142 -7.57 6.25 1.04
N LEU A 143 -6.31 6.57 0.85
CA LEU A 143 -5.56 7.54 1.63
C LEU A 143 -5.59 8.88 0.89
N ASN A 144 -6.11 9.91 1.53
CA ASN A 144 -5.92 11.29 1.14
C ASN A 144 -4.93 11.94 2.10
N TYR A 145 -3.83 12.49 1.59
CA TYR A 145 -2.80 13.14 2.39
C TYR A 145 -2.64 14.59 1.94
N ASP A 146 -2.84 15.50 2.89
CA ASP A 146 -2.58 16.92 2.69
C ASP A 146 -1.15 17.26 3.07
N VAL A 147 -0.40 17.72 2.08
CA VAL A 147 1.03 17.98 2.22
C VAL A 147 1.32 19.18 3.11
N LEU A 148 0.44 20.20 3.08
CA LEU A 148 0.65 21.43 3.86
C LEU A 148 0.42 21.19 5.36
N SER A 149 -0.69 20.55 5.70
CA SER A 149 -1.00 20.20 7.08
C SER A 149 -0.24 18.96 7.58
N LYS A 150 0.37 18.20 6.67
CA LYS A 150 1.04 16.92 6.94
C LYS A 150 0.12 15.88 7.60
N LYS A 151 -1.15 15.88 7.20
CA LYS A 151 -2.18 14.98 7.73
C LYS A 151 -2.74 14.08 6.66
N GLY A 152 -2.85 12.80 6.98
CA GLY A 152 -3.55 11.79 6.18
C GLY A 152 -4.93 11.50 6.74
N GLN A 153 -5.81 11.06 5.85
CA GLN A 153 -7.10 10.46 6.17
C GLN A 153 -7.22 9.16 5.38
N LEU A 154 -7.36 8.06 6.10
CA LEU A 154 -7.55 6.74 5.52
C LEU A 154 -9.04 6.39 5.60
N THR A 155 -9.66 6.14 4.44
CA THR A 155 -11.09 5.88 4.33
C THR A 155 -11.33 4.53 3.69
N LYS A 156 -12.05 3.67 4.39
CA LYS A 156 -12.49 2.37 3.89
C LYS A 156 -13.55 2.54 2.79
N LEU A 157 -13.45 1.77 1.72
CA LEU A 157 -14.46 1.77 0.67
C LEU A 157 -15.66 0.88 1.06
N GLN A 158 -16.81 1.11 0.43
CA GLN A 158 -18.02 0.34 0.74
C GLN A 158 -17.88 -1.11 0.25
N GLY A 159 -18.37 -2.05 1.04
CA GLY A 159 -18.41 -3.47 0.71
C GLY A 159 -17.11 -4.25 0.97
N VAL A 160 -16.14 -3.68 1.66
CA VAL A 160 -14.86 -4.32 1.97
C VAL A 160 -14.57 -4.42 3.46
#